data_b9a92fd8cb6b4a2ab861318020f586bc
#
_entry.id   b9a92fd8cb6b4a2ab861318020f586bc
#
_cell.length_a   1.000
_cell.length_b   1.000
_cell.length_c   1.000
_cell.angle_alpha   90.00
_cell.angle_beta   90.00
_cell.angle_gamma   90.00
#
_symmetry.space_group_name_H-M   'P 1'
#
loop_
_entity.id
_entity.type
_entity.pdbx_description
1 polymer ?
#
loop_
_entity_poly.entity_id
_entity_poly.type
_entity_poly.pdbx_seq_one_letter_code
_entity_poly.pdbx_strand_id
1 'polypeptide(L)'
;MSGQNVDLVRQQYQGLGPLTDSARLAPDAEFDFTAVYPDQPVLHGVEEMRAFRDSGPWGRSIHFEPECYFDVDEERVLVFVHVTATGQGSGVTVESRIAQEFTVRGGLIVGVKIHRDRAAALKVMGLEE
;
A
#
# COMPACT_ATOMS: atom_id res chain seq x y z
N MET A 1 6.03 21.10 -2.15
CA MET A 1 6.33 20.69 -0.77
C MET A 1 5.89 19.26 -0.58
N SER A 2 6.82 18.44 -0.25
CA SER A 2 6.60 17.01 -0.14
C SER A 2 5.72 16.61 1.03
N GLY A 3 5.60 17.46 2.06
CA GLY A 3 4.66 17.19 3.16
C GLY A 3 3.22 17.04 2.70
N GLN A 4 2.86 17.62 1.56
CA GLN A 4 1.52 17.46 0.99
C GLN A 4 1.26 16.04 0.54
N ASN A 5 2.28 15.37 0.00
CA ASN A 5 2.15 13.99 -0.42
C ASN A 5 2.00 13.05 0.78
N VAL A 6 2.73 13.31 1.85
CA VAL A 6 2.58 12.55 3.09
C VAL A 6 1.15 12.69 3.63
N ASP A 7 0.61 13.90 3.64
CA ASP A 7 -0.76 14.13 4.10
C ASP A 7 -1.77 13.41 3.22
N LEU A 8 -1.57 13.42 1.91
CA LEU A 8 -2.44 12.73 0.97
C LEU A 8 -2.43 11.23 1.22
N VAL A 9 -1.24 10.64 1.40
CA VAL A 9 -1.10 9.22 1.68
C VAL A 9 -1.69 8.87 3.04
N ARG A 10 -1.52 9.74 4.04
CA ARG A 10 -2.10 9.53 5.37
C ARG A 10 -3.63 9.42 5.28
N GLN A 11 -4.26 10.25 4.46
CA GLN A 11 -5.71 10.18 4.26
C GLN A 11 -6.14 8.84 3.68
N GLN A 12 -5.29 8.19 2.92
CA GLN A 12 -5.57 6.89 2.33
C GLN A 12 -5.84 5.84 3.41
N TYR A 13 -5.14 5.92 4.53
CA TYR A 13 -5.31 4.96 5.63
C TYR A 13 -6.49 5.28 6.54
N GLN A 14 -7.10 6.45 6.38
CA GLN A 14 -8.24 6.85 7.19
C GLN A 14 -9.58 6.44 6.56
N GLY A 15 -9.55 5.97 5.31
CA GLY A 15 -10.74 5.53 4.61
C GLY A 15 -11.12 4.09 4.94
N LEU A 16 -12.21 3.64 4.34
CA LEU A 16 -12.73 2.29 4.57
C LEU A 16 -11.86 1.21 3.95
N GLY A 17 -11.21 1.52 2.85
CA GLY A 17 -10.31 0.60 2.19
C GLY A 17 -9.10 1.35 1.69
N PRO A 18 -7.95 1.20 2.35
CA PRO A 18 -6.80 2.07 2.06
C PRO A 18 -6.28 2.00 0.64
N LEU A 19 -6.65 0.98 -0.11
CA LEU A 19 -6.14 0.83 -1.47
C LEU A 19 -7.23 0.88 -2.53
N THR A 20 -8.49 1.12 -2.15
CA THR A 20 -9.59 1.02 -3.12
C THR A 20 -10.65 2.10 -3.01
N ASP A 21 -10.77 2.78 -1.88
CA ASP A 21 -11.93 3.63 -1.61
C ASP A 21 -11.55 5.06 -1.29
N SER A 22 -10.58 5.60 -2.01
CA SER A 22 -10.13 6.97 -1.80
C SER A 22 -10.36 7.82 -3.06
N ALA A 23 -10.84 9.04 -2.86
CA ALA A 23 -10.96 10.01 -3.94
C ALA A 23 -9.60 10.46 -4.48
N ARG A 24 -8.52 10.17 -3.76
CA ARG A 24 -7.16 10.53 -4.16
C ARG A 24 -6.44 9.43 -4.90
N LEU A 25 -7.11 8.32 -5.16
CA LEU A 25 -6.53 7.20 -5.89
C LEU A 25 -6.90 7.31 -7.36
N ALA A 26 -5.89 7.34 -8.24
CA ALA A 26 -6.15 7.42 -9.67
C ALA A 26 -6.88 6.17 -10.14
N PRO A 27 -7.88 6.29 -11.04
CA PRO A 27 -8.63 5.11 -11.49
C PRO A 27 -7.76 4.05 -12.16
N ASP A 28 -6.65 4.44 -12.76
CA ASP A 28 -5.72 3.56 -13.46
C ASP A 28 -4.44 3.30 -12.66
N ALA A 29 -4.48 3.51 -11.34
CA ALA A 29 -3.31 3.29 -10.49
C ALA A 29 -2.81 1.85 -10.59
N GLU A 30 -1.49 1.68 -10.53
CA GLU A 30 -0.88 0.35 -10.55
C GLU A 30 -0.61 -0.12 -9.13
N PHE A 31 -0.88 -1.41 -8.88
CA PHE A 31 -0.65 -2.02 -7.58
C PHE A 31 0.28 -3.20 -7.76
N ASP A 32 1.50 -3.08 -7.24
CA ASP A 32 2.52 -4.12 -7.36
C ASP A 32 2.67 -4.83 -6.02
N PHE A 33 2.09 -6.01 -5.92
CA PHE A 33 2.13 -6.84 -4.72
C PHE A 33 2.99 -8.08 -4.92
N THR A 34 3.84 -8.09 -5.94
CA THR A 34 4.64 -9.27 -6.27
C THR A 34 5.62 -9.66 -5.17
N ALA A 35 6.00 -8.72 -4.31
CA ALA A 35 6.89 -9.03 -3.18
C ALA A 35 6.26 -9.98 -2.15
N VAL A 36 4.92 -9.96 -2.02
CA VAL A 36 4.20 -10.82 -1.08
C VAL A 36 3.35 -11.87 -1.81
N TYR A 37 3.03 -11.64 -3.07
CA TYR A 37 2.28 -12.57 -3.91
C TYR A 37 3.04 -12.74 -5.23
N PRO A 38 4.11 -13.55 -5.25
CA PRO A 38 4.98 -13.63 -6.44
C PRO A 38 4.28 -14.05 -7.72
N ASP A 39 3.21 -14.84 -7.59
CA ASP A 39 2.47 -15.33 -8.74
C ASP A 39 1.38 -14.36 -9.21
N GLN A 40 1.19 -13.28 -8.49
CA GLN A 40 0.16 -12.29 -8.81
C GLN A 40 0.77 -11.22 -9.73
N PRO A 41 0.22 -11.02 -10.93
CA PRO A 41 0.70 -9.94 -11.79
C PRO A 41 0.37 -8.57 -11.17
N VAL A 42 1.07 -7.55 -11.64
CA VAL A 42 0.76 -6.17 -11.25
C VAL A 42 -0.68 -5.88 -11.64
N LEU A 43 -1.45 -5.33 -10.71
CA LEU A 43 -2.84 -4.97 -10.95
C LEU A 43 -2.90 -3.57 -11.55
N HIS A 44 -3.76 -3.39 -12.53
CA HIS A 44 -3.94 -2.11 -13.22
C HIS A 44 -5.34 -1.59 -12.95
N GLY A 45 -5.41 -0.51 -12.18
CA GLY A 45 -6.67 0.14 -11.91
C GLY A 45 -7.37 -0.33 -10.66
N VAL A 46 -8.24 0.54 -10.17
CA VAL A 46 -8.98 0.31 -8.93
C VAL A 46 -9.91 -0.89 -9.04
N GLU A 47 -10.49 -1.11 -10.24
CA GLU A 47 -11.41 -2.23 -10.43
C GLU A 47 -10.71 -3.57 -10.26
N GLU A 48 -9.51 -3.72 -10.81
CA GLU A 48 -8.74 -4.95 -10.63
C GLU A 48 -8.34 -5.13 -9.17
N MET A 49 -7.99 -4.05 -8.50
CA MET A 49 -7.65 -4.10 -7.09
C MET A 49 -8.83 -4.54 -6.23
N ARG A 50 -10.01 -4.02 -6.52
CA ARG A 50 -11.23 -4.43 -5.80
C ARG A 50 -11.54 -5.90 -6.00
N ALA A 51 -11.42 -6.38 -7.24
CA ALA A 51 -11.65 -7.79 -7.54
C ALA A 51 -10.64 -8.67 -6.81
N PHE A 52 -9.39 -8.28 -6.79
CA PHE A 52 -8.34 -9.01 -6.06
C PHE A 52 -8.65 -9.06 -4.56
N ARG A 53 -9.02 -7.93 -3.98
CA ARG A 53 -9.36 -7.86 -2.56
C ARG A 53 -10.54 -8.78 -2.23
N ASP A 54 -11.59 -8.72 -3.04
CA ASP A 54 -12.83 -9.44 -2.74
C ASP A 54 -12.68 -10.95 -2.96
N SER A 55 -11.82 -11.37 -3.89
CA SER A 55 -11.61 -12.77 -4.19
C SER A 55 -10.39 -13.37 -3.49
N GLY A 56 -9.59 -12.55 -2.81
CA GLY A 56 -8.38 -13.02 -2.14
C GLY A 56 -8.66 -13.78 -0.85
N PRO A 57 -7.63 -14.45 -0.30
CA PRO A 57 -7.81 -15.26 0.90
C PRO A 57 -8.15 -14.47 2.16
N TRP A 58 -7.85 -13.18 2.18
CA TRP A 58 -8.10 -12.34 3.34
C TRP A 58 -9.40 -11.57 3.22
N GLY A 59 -9.89 -11.34 2.00
CA GLY A 59 -11.09 -10.55 1.76
C GLY A 59 -10.98 -9.16 2.38
N ARG A 60 -12.00 -8.79 3.16
CA ARG A 60 -12.02 -7.50 3.85
C ARG A 60 -11.46 -7.56 5.27
N SER A 61 -10.90 -8.70 5.67
CA SER A 61 -10.36 -8.91 7.01
C SER A 61 -8.92 -8.46 7.16
N ILE A 62 -8.41 -7.69 6.21
CA ILE A 62 -7.05 -7.19 6.24
C ILE A 62 -7.06 -5.74 6.74
N HIS A 63 -6.18 -5.46 7.71
CA HIS A 63 -6.04 -4.12 8.29
C HIS A 63 -4.64 -3.62 8.10
N PHE A 64 -4.52 -2.37 7.67
CA PHE A 64 -3.25 -1.70 7.46
C PHE A 64 -3.13 -0.58 8.50
N GLU A 65 -2.14 -0.71 9.39
CA GLU A 65 -1.88 0.31 10.40
C GLU A 65 -0.55 0.98 10.11
N PRO A 66 -0.58 2.25 9.67
CA PRO A 66 0.66 2.96 9.37
C PRO A 66 1.39 3.30 10.66
N GLU A 67 2.69 3.05 10.67
CA GLU A 67 3.54 3.29 11.82
C GLU A 67 4.51 4.44 11.62
N CYS A 68 4.95 4.65 10.38
CA CYS A 68 5.95 5.66 10.11
C CYS A 68 5.86 6.09 8.64
N TYR A 69 5.97 7.39 8.39
CA TYR A 69 5.93 7.96 7.04
C TYR A 69 7.28 8.55 6.71
N PHE A 70 7.75 8.27 5.50
CA PHE A 70 9.00 8.82 4.97
C PHE A 70 8.70 9.59 3.70
N ASP A 71 9.10 10.85 3.69
CA ASP A 71 8.97 11.72 2.55
C ASP A 71 10.20 11.52 1.67
N VAL A 72 10.06 10.71 0.62
CA VAL A 72 11.20 10.27 -0.16
C VAL A 72 11.65 11.35 -1.16
N ASP A 73 10.72 11.82 -1.98
CA ASP A 73 10.98 12.87 -2.96
C ASP A 73 9.65 13.52 -3.36
N GLU A 74 9.67 14.29 -4.46
CA GLU A 74 8.50 15.05 -4.89
C GLU A 74 7.31 14.17 -5.31
N GLU A 75 7.55 12.90 -5.59
CA GLU A 75 6.51 11.99 -6.07
C GLU A 75 6.31 10.75 -5.20
N ARG A 76 7.24 10.45 -4.31
CA ARG A 76 7.19 9.18 -3.58
C ARG A 76 7.11 9.37 -2.07
N VAL A 77 6.28 8.55 -1.45
CA VAL A 77 6.16 8.45 0.00
C VAL A 77 6.31 6.99 0.38
N LEU A 78 7.14 6.69 1.35
CA LEU A 78 7.30 5.34 1.89
C LEU A 78 6.63 5.29 3.25
N VAL A 79 5.84 4.25 3.49
CA VAL A 79 5.13 4.07 4.75
C VAL A 79 5.47 2.71 5.33
N PHE A 80 5.90 2.68 6.58
CA PHE A 80 6.02 1.42 7.32
C PHE A 80 4.65 1.06 7.85
N VAL A 81 4.18 -0.14 7.56
CA VAL A 81 2.82 -0.56 7.85
C VAL A 81 2.83 -1.88 8.61
N HIS A 82 2.05 -1.93 9.68
CA HIS A 82 1.74 -3.17 10.39
C HIS A 82 0.46 -3.72 9.78
N VAL A 83 0.53 -4.92 9.24
CA VAL A 83 -0.61 -5.55 8.59
C VAL A 83 -1.11 -6.69 9.45
N THR A 84 -2.41 -6.71 9.71
CA THR A 84 -3.09 -7.80 10.40
C THR A 84 -4.16 -8.34 9.47
N ALA A 85 -4.18 -9.64 9.26
CA ALA A 85 -5.16 -10.25 8.37
C ALA A 85 -5.69 -11.54 8.99
N THR A 86 -7.00 -11.75 8.86
CA THR A 86 -7.66 -12.97 9.32
C THR A 86 -8.17 -13.74 8.10
N GLY A 87 -7.76 -14.99 7.98
CA GLY A 87 -8.15 -15.82 6.84
C GLY A 87 -9.64 -16.14 6.86
N GLN A 88 -10.27 -16.02 5.70
CA GLN A 88 -11.67 -16.36 5.55
C GLN A 88 -11.81 -17.88 5.66
N GLY A 89 -12.72 -18.32 6.51
CA GLY A 89 -13.01 -19.73 6.71
C GLY A 89 -12.11 -20.43 7.70
N SER A 90 -10.86 -20.00 7.85
CA SER A 90 -9.92 -20.63 8.78
C SER A 90 -9.93 -19.95 10.16
N GLY A 91 -10.20 -18.66 10.19
CA GLY A 91 -10.12 -17.85 11.42
C GLY A 91 -8.70 -17.60 11.90
N VAL A 92 -7.69 -18.00 11.14
CA VAL A 92 -6.30 -17.79 11.52
C VAL A 92 -5.91 -16.34 11.26
N THR A 93 -5.33 -15.70 12.28
CA THR A 93 -4.84 -14.32 12.15
C THR A 93 -3.33 -14.31 11.97
N VAL A 94 -2.86 -13.56 10.99
CA VAL A 94 -1.43 -13.38 10.75
C VAL A 94 -1.09 -11.90 10.83
N GLU A 95 0.15 -11.63 11.21
CA GLU A 95 0.68 -10.26 11.26
C GLU A 95 1.95 -10.17 10.46
N SER A 96 2.17 -9.03 9.84
CA SER A 96 3.44 -8.78 9.19
C SER A 96 3.74 -7.29 9.22
N ARG A 97 5.02 -6.96 9.09
CA ARG A 97 5.48 -5.57 9.00
C ARG A 97 6.13 -5.39 7.66
N ILE A 98 5.52 -4.55 6.86
CA ILE A 98 5.95 -4.29 5.49
C ILE A 98 6.16 -2.80 5.29
N ALA A 99 6.61 -2.43 4.11
CA ALA A 99 6.63 -1.05 3.67
C ALA A 99 5.78 -0.93 2.42
N GLN A 100 5.07 0.18 2.29
CA GLN A 100 4.31 0.50 1.08
C GLN A 100 4.90 1.75 0.47
N GLU A 101 5.25 1.66 -0.80
CA GLU A 101 5.77 2.80 -1.56
C GLU A 101 4.63 3.37 -2.39
N PHE A 102 4.30 4.64 -2.16
CA PHE A 102 3.25 5.33 -2.90
C PHE A 102 3.89 6.29 -3.88
N THR A 103 3.43 6.27 -5.12
CA THR A 103 3.79 7.27 -6.12
C THR A 103 2.61 8.21 -6.31
N VAL A 104 2.86 9.52 -6.19
CA VAL A 104 1.84 10.55 -6.24
C VAL A 104 2.15 11.50 -7.38
N ARG A 105 1.17 11.77 -8.24
CA ARG A 105 1.29 12.74 -9.34
C ARG A 105 0.00 13.50 -9.49
N GLY A 106 0.13 14.81 -9.60
CA GLY A 106 -1.05 15.66 -9.81
C GLY A 106 -2.09 15.55 -8.69
N GLY A 107 -1.64 15.33 -7.46
CA GLY A 107 -2.56 15.20 -6.33
C GLY A 107 -3.28 13.86 -6.25
N LEU A 108 -2.83 12.86 -7.04
CA LEU A 108 -3.42 11.53 -7.04
C LEU A 108 -2.36 10.46 -6.83
N ILE A 109 -2.72 9.39 -6.14
CA ILE A 109 -1.88 8.22 -6.02
C ILE A 109 -1.99 7.43 -7.31
N VAL A 110 -0.87 7.27 -8.02
CA VAL A 110 -0.84 6.57 -9.30
C VAL A 110 -0.18 5.20 -9.21
N GLY A 111 0.43 4.88 -8.08
CA GLY A 111 1.06 3.57 -7.90
C GLY A 111 1.25 3.25 -6.44
N VAL A 112 1.16 1.95 -6.13
CA VAL A 112 1.44 1.42 -4.80
C VAL A 112 2.27 0.15 -4.99
N LYS A 113 3.41 0.09 -4.31
CA LYS A 113 4.28 -1.09 -4.36
C LYS A 113 4.59 -1.55 -2.95
N ILE A 114 4.47 -2.85 -2.71
CA ILE A 114 4.78 -3.42 -1.40
C ILE A 114 6.23 -3.89 -1.38
N HIS A 115 6.93 -3.58 -0.30
CA HIS A 115 8.26 -4.10 0.01
C HIS A 115 8.16 -4.95 1.26
N ARG A 116 8.60 -6.20 1.19
CA ARG A 116 8.53 -7.12 2.34
C ARG A 116 9.50 -6.73 3.44
N ASP A 117 10.65 -6.19 3.06
CA ASP A 117 11.74 -5.88 3.99
C ASP A 117 11.86 -4.37 4.12
N ARG A 118 11.57 -3.86 5.33
CA ARG A 118 11.63 -2.43 5.60
C ARG A 118 13.04 -1.86 5.41
N ALA A 119 14.06 -2.59 5.85
CA ALA A 119 15.44 -2.14 5.72
C ALA A 119 15.86 -2.05 4.26
N ALA A 120 15.48 -3.04 3.45
CA ALA A 120 15.75 -3.02 2.01
C ALA A 120 15.01 -1.88 1.33
N ALA A 121 13.79 -1.58 1.76
CA ALA A 121 13.02 -0.47 1.20
C ALA A 121 13.70 0.87 1.47
N LEU A 122 14.20 1.08 2.68
CA LEU A 122 14.94 2.30 3.02
C LEU A 122 16.18 2.45 2.13
N LYS A 123 16.88 1.36 1.90
CA LYS A 123 18.09 1.36 1.09
C LYS A 123 17.78 1.71 -0.36
N VAL A 124 16.73 1.12 -0.93
CA VAL A 124 16.30 1.39 -2.30
C VAL A 124 15.89 2.84 -2.46
N MET A 125 15.25 3.42 -1.44
CA MET A 125 14.81 4.81 -1.46
C MET A 125 15.93 5.79 -1.15
N GLY A 126 17.13 5.33 -0.81
CA GLY A 126 18.23 6.22 -0.45
C GLY A 126 18.08 6.84 0.92
N LEU A 127 17.28 6.23 1.80
CA LEU A 127 17.00 6.75 3.15
C LEU A 127 17.83 6.06 4.22
N GLU A 128 18.57 5.04 3.88
CA GLU A 128 19.42 4.33 4.82
C GLU A 128 20.67 5.16 5.10
N GLU A 129 21.03 5.27 6.38
CA GLU A 129 22.24 5.98 6.78
C GLU A 129 23.49 5.12 6.63
#